data_2ee9ae045c671c307bf6921ae5e018af
#
_entry.id   2ee9ae045c671c307bf6921ae5e018af
#
_cell.length_a   1.000
_cell.length_b   1.000
_cell.length_c   1.000
_cell.angle_alpha   90.00
_cell.angle_beta   90.00
_cell.angle_gamma   90.00
#
_symmetry.space_group_name_H-M   'P 1'
#
loop_
_entity.id
_entity.type
_entity.pdbx_description
1 polymer ?
#
loop_
_entity_poly.entity_id
_entity_poly.type
_entity_poly.pdbx_seq_one_letter_code
_entity_poly.pdbx_strand_id
1 'polypeptide(L)'
;MTTKISILQRSLLSAIALLVCNFAIGQTLVSGQLNSGRIPTPTMLFMNVTPDARSAAMGDAGVAISSDVNAIYWNPAKLASADKDLGFAISYTPWLRNLVNDMALYNIAGYKKTAKGQAFGFSINYFDQGLFQATTATGTSAGNFNSKEYALTVSHARKLSNTLSLGLNLKYINSNLLGNYQGAGTSAMQPAQTVAADLSLYWNNTSEKNWNYTYGLMLSNISGKVSYGGLDKNFIPTNLRAGIAAVKNVDDKNKLTFTLDLNKLMVPTPTKTDPTGSNSSAIGGIFGSLFDAEDGFGEELKEFTTSLGAEYLFNNTFALRGGFFNETEMKGNRKYFTFGVGLKLDQKYGFDFAYLVPTGTSSPLANTLRVTLLAAINNDTPKK
;
A
#
# COMPACT_ATOMS: atom_id res chain seq x y z
N MET A 1 -7.44 42.43 15.57
CA MET A 1 -8.45 41.38 15.87
C MET A 1 -7.70 40.13 16.33
N THR A 2 -7.57 39.95 17.64
CA THR A 2 -6.90 38.76 18.22
C THR A 2 -7.98 37.72 18.48
N THR A 3 -8.01 36.69 17.64
CA THR A 3 -8.89 35.53 17.79
C THR A 3 -8.49 34.76 19.06
N LYS A 4 -9.33 34.77 20.07
CA LYS A 4 -9.16 33.95 21.29
C LYS A 4 -9.33 32.49 20.91
N ILE A 5 -8.23 31.73 20.94
CA ILE A 5 -8.23 30.26 20.81
C ILE A 5 -9.08 29.68 21.94
N SER A 6 -10.12 28.93 21.63
CA SER A 6 -11.04 28.37 22.62
C SER A 6 -10.31 27.34 23.52
N ILE A 7 -10.79 27.19 24.76
CA ILE A 7 -10.23 26.26 25.75
C ILE A 7 -10.16 24.82 25.15
N LEU A 8 -11.13 24.45 24.32
CA LEU A 8 -11.17 23.16 23.63
C LEU A 8 -10.03 22.98 22.61
N GLN A 9 -9.61 24.04 21.93
CA GLN A 9 -8.48 24.02 20.99
C GLN A 9 -7.14 23.94 21.72
N ARG A 10 -7.03 24.54 22.89
CA ARG A 10 -5.83 24.42 23.74
C ARG A 10 -5.69 23.03 24.33
N SER A 11 -6.78 22.41 24.79
CA SER A 11 -6.73 21.04 25.32
C SER A 11 -6.45 20.00 24.21
N LEU A 12 -6.93 20.22 22.99
CA LEU A 12 -6.62 19.35 21.84
C LEU A 12 -5.14 19.45 21.43
N LEU A 13 -4.59 20.67 21.38
CA LEU A 13 -3.16 20.89 21.12
C LEU A 13 -2.27 20.31 22.21
N SER A 14 -2.67 20.40 23.48
CA SER A 14 -1.94 19.81 24.60
C SER A 14 -2.01 18.28 24.59
N ALA A 15 -3.14 17.69 24.21
CA ALA A 15 -3.30 16.25 24.07
C ALA A 15 -2.45 15.68 22.89
N ILE A 16 -2.38 16.41 21.79
CA ILE A 16 -1.52 16.07 20.64
C ILE A 16 -0.04 16.20 21.03
N ALA A 17 0.35 17.24 21.75
CA ALA A 17 1.72 17.43 22.22
C ALA A 17 2.14 16.35 23.23
N LEU A 18 1.25 15.93 24.14
CA LEU A 18 1.49 14.84 25.09
C LEU A 18 1.58 13.45 24.39
N LEU A 19 0.83 13.23 23.33
CA LEU A 19 0.95 12.02 22.50
C LEU A 19 2.30 11.95 21.78
N VAL A 20 2.80 13.07 21.27
CA VAL A 20 4.10 13.15 20.56
C VAL A 20 5.28 12.96 21.51
N CYS A 21 5.20 13.42 22.77
CA CYS A 21 6.30 13.30 23.73
C CYS A 21 6.57 11.86 24.25
N ASN A 22 5.60 10.95 24.15
CA ASN A 22 5.79 9.56 24.58
C ASN A 22 6.50 8.65 23.54
N PHE A 23 6.76 9.15 22.34
CA PHE A 23 7.43 8.36 21.28
C PHE A 23 8.95 8.58 21.18
N ALA A 24 9.53 9.39 22.05
CA ALA A 24 10.98 9.63 22.08
C ALA A 24 11.72 8.59 22.95
N ILE A 25 11.47 7.29 22.72
CA ILE A 25 12.32 6.22 23.29
C ILE A 25 13.40 5.92 22.28
N GLY A 26 14.65 6.23 22.65
CA GLY A 26 15.81 6.01 21.80
C GLY A 26 15.95 4.55 21.36
N GLN A 27 16.04 4.34 20.07
CA GLN A 27 16.27 3.02 19.51
C GLN A 27 17.74 2.65 19.64
N THR A 28 18.03 1.54 20.30
CA THR A 28 19.38 1.00 20.52
C THR A 28 19.73 -0.18 19.61
N LEU A 29 18.83 -0.63 18.72
CA LEU A 29 19.04 -1.82 17.88
C LEU A 29 18.97 -1.50 16.39
N VAL A 30 19.98 -1.93 15.65
CA VAL A 30 20.01 -1.86 14.19
C VAL A 30 19.07 -2.93 13.63
N SER A 31 18.21 -2.54 12.67
CA SER A 31 17.30 -3.46 11.98
C SER A 31 18.08 -4.65 11.39
N GLY A 32 17.67 -5.87 11.71
CA GLY A 32 18.28 -7.10 11.21
C GLY A 32 19.18 -7.86 12.20
N GLN A 33 19.39 -7.36 13.43
CA GLN A 33 20.23 -8.03 14.44
C GLN A 33 19.46 -8.83 15.50
N LEU A 34 18.15 -8.92 15.41
CA LEU A 34 17.37 -9.77 16.34
C LEU A 34 17.41 -11.22 15.86
N ASN A 35 18.12 -12.08 16.59
CA ASN A 35 18.29 -13.51 16.34
C ASN A 35 17.00 -14.35 16.44
N SER A 36 15.83 -13.74 16.54
CA SER A 36 14.55 -14.42 16.75
C SER A 36 13.44 -13.98 15.81
N GLY A 37 13.74 -13.14 14.80
CA GLY A 37 12.73 -12.63 13.89
C GLY A 37 12.29 -13.68 12.87
N ARG A 38 11.17 -14.33 13.13
CA ARG A 38 10.47 -15.17 12.15
C ARG A 38 9.69 -14.27 11.20
N ILE A 39 10.38 -13.70 10.22
CA ILE A 39 9.82 -12.78 9.24
C ILE A 39 9.46 -13.59 7.99
N PRO A 40 8.18 -13.64 7.58
CA PRO A 40 7.80 -14.23 6.30
C PRO A 40 8.52 -13.55 5.13
N THR A 41 9.09 -14.33 4.22
CA THR A 41 9.86 -13.83 3.08
C THR A 41 9.22 -14.26 1.75
N PRO A 42 8.07 -13.67 1.38
CA PRO A 42 7.49 -13.93 0.06
C PRO A 42 8.36 -13.34 -1.04
N THR A 43 8.19 -13.83 -2.23
CA THR A 43 8.78 -13.25 -3.44
C THR A 43 7.88 -12.16 -4.04
N MET A 44 8.35 -11.42 -5.07
CA MET A 44 7.58 -10.35 -5.74
C MET A 44 7.10 -9.24 -4.79
N LEU A 45 7.96 -8.82 -3.88
CA LEU A 45 7.66 -7.83 -2.83
C LEU A 45 7.23 -6.46 -3.36
N PHE A 46 7.50 -6.14 -4.62
CA PHE A 46 7.06 -4.91 -5.27
C PHE A 46 5.52 -4.74 -5.24
N MET A 47 4.78 -5.84 -5.15
CA MET A 47 3.33 -5.83 -5.00
C MET A 47 2.82 -5.18 -3.71
N ASN A 48 3.68 -5.07 -2.70
CA ASN A 48 3.38 -4.42 -1.41
C ASN A 48 3.91 -2.97 -1.33
N VAL A 49 4.59 -2.48 -2.36
CA VAL A 49 5.05 -1.10 -2.40
C VAL A 49 3.86 -0.19 -2.75
N THR A 50 3.56 0.76 -1.88
CA THR A 50 2.50 1.75 -2.08
C THR A 50 2.74 2.57 -3.34
N PRO A 51 1.83 2.57 -4.31
CA PRO A 51 2.07 3.22 -5.60
C PRO A 51 1.74 4.71 -5.60
N ASP A 52 0.78 5.17 -4.77
CA ASP A 52 0.22 6.52 -4.85
C ASP A 52 0.64 7.43 -3.69
N ALA A 53 0.72 8.74 -3.98
CA ALA A 53 1.15 9.72 -3.01
C ALA A 53 0.08 10.03 -1.94
N ARG A 54 -1.23 9.95 -2.26
CA ARG A 54 -2.29 10.29 -1.32
C ARG A 54 -2.31 9.34 -0.12
N SER A 55 -2.39 8.04 -0.37
CA SER A 55 -2.41 7.03 0.71
C SER A 55 -1.06 6.95 1.41
N ALA A 56 0.03 7.11 0.67
CA ALA A 56 1.37 7.17 1.23
C ALA A 56 1.54 8.33 2.24
N ALA A 57 1.00 9.50 1.94
CA ALA A 57 1.02 10.65 2.85
C ALA A 57 0.21 10.42 4.12
N MET A 58 -0.63 9.40 4.16
CA MET A 58 -1.48 9.03 5.30
C MET A 58 -0.99 7.74 5.99
N GLY A 59 0.32 7.51 6.01
CA GLY A 59 0.91 6.34 6.67
C GLY A 59 0.66 5.03 5.94
N ASP A 60 0.50 5.06 4.62
CA ASP A 60 0.11 3.91 3.80
C ASP A 60 -1.29 3.36 4.18
N ALA A 61 -2.23 4.25 4.56
CA ALA A 61 -3.63 3.93 4.80
C ALA A 61 -4.48 4.28 3.58
N GLY A 62 -5.13 3.29 2.99
CA GLY A 62 -5.87 3.47 1.74
C GLY A 62 -7.14 2.64 1.60
N VAL A 63 -7.37 1.66 2.49
CA VAL A 63 -8.42 0.64 2.33
C VAL A 63 -9.81 1.23 2.51
N ALA A 64 -9.98 2.17 3.45
CA ALA A 64 -11.28 2.73 3.82
C ALA A 64 -11.49 4.19 3.40
N ILE A 65 -10.46 4.94 3.03
CA ILE A 65 -10.61 6.35 2.62
C ILE A 65 -11.48 6.49 1.37
N SER A 66 -11.96 7.71 1.10
CA SER A 66 -12.79 8.00 -0.08
C SER A 66 -12.14 7.54 -1.38
N SER A 67 -12.98 7.14 -2.34
CA SER A 67 -12.53 6.59 -3.63
C SER A 67 -11.79 7.62 -4.47
N ASP A 68 -10.73 7.16 -5.11
CA ASP A 68 -10.06 7.79 -6.24
C ASP A 68 -9.58 6.70 -7.23
N VAL A 69 -8.78 7.05 -8.22
CA VAL A 69 -8.28 6.11 -9.23
C VAL A 69 -7.41 5.00 -8.59
N ASN A 70 -6.66 5.33 -7.55
CA ASN A 70 -5.74 4.40 -6.88
C ASN A 70 -6.47 3.35 -6.01
N ALA A 71 -7.81 3.45 -5.91
CA ALA A 71 -8.64 2.43 -5.28
C ALA A 71 -8.43 1.03 -5.87
N ILE A 72 -8.00 0.92 -7.12
CA ILE A 72 -7.65 -0.37 -7.75
C ILE A 72 -6.61 -1.13 -6.92
N TYR A 73 -5.62 -0.44 -6.37
CA TYR A 73 -4.60 -1.06 -5.52
C TYR A 73 -5.09 -1.31 -4.08
N TRP A 74 -5.81 -0.35 -3.50
CA TRP A 74 -6.14 -0.38 -2.08
C TRP A 74 -7.42 -1.15 -1.74
N ASN A 75 -8.45 -0.96 -2.55
CA ASN A 75 -9.78 -1.59 -2.39
C ASN A 75 -10.62 -1.29 -3.62
N PRO A 76 -10.66 -2.17 -4.63
CA PRO A 76 -11.40 -1.94 -5.87
C PRO A 76 -12.90 -1.73 -5.67
N ALA A 77 -13.52 -2.23 -4.58
CA ALA A 77 -14.92 -2.01 -4.28
C ALA A 77 -15.29 -0.52 -4.19
N LYS A 78 -14.34 0.34 -3.80
CA LYS A 78 -14.53 1.80 -3.71
C LYS A 78 -14.86 2.43 -5.07
N LEU A 79 -14.38 1.87 -6.19
CA LEU A 79 -14.61 2.41 -7.53
C LEU A 79 -16.11 2.54 -7.87
N ALA A 80 -16.95 1.62 -7.37
CA ALA A 80 -18.39 1.71 -7.55
C ALA A 80 -19.02 2.95 -6.88
N SER A 81 -18.33 3.52 -5.89
CA SER A 81 -18.73 4.72 -5.13
C SER A 81 -17.90 5.96 -5.49
N ALA A 82 -17.07 5.92 -6.55
CA ALA A 82 -16.29 7.07 -6.98
C ALA A 82 -17.19 8.24 -7.40
N ASP A 83 -16.77 9.47 -7.08
CA ASP A 83 -17.55 10.69 -7.38
C ASP A 83 -17.58 11.01 -8.88
N LYS A 84 -16.52 10.66 -9.60
CA LYS A 84 -16.38 10.90 -11.04
C LYS A 84 -16.65 9.63 -11.84
N ASP A 85 -17.05 9.80 -13.09
CA ASP A 85 -17.40 8.67 -13.96
C ASP A 85 -16.17 8.03 -14.63
N LEU A 86 -15.15 8.82 -14.89
CA LEU A 86 -13.90 8.40 -15.51
C LEU A 86 -12.73 9.00 -14.75
N GLY A 87 -11.69 8.21 -14.51
CA GLY A 87 -10.49 8.68 -13.86
C GLY A 87 -9.23 7.99 -14.39
N PHE A 88 -8.14 8.74 -14.40
CA PHE A 88 -6.79 8.28 -14.72
C PHE A 88 -5.80 8.80 -13.69
N ALA A 89 -4.77 8.01 -13.41
CA ALA A 89 -3.67 8.40 -12.55
C ALA A 89 -2.35 7.87 -13.09
N ILE A 90 -1.29 8.66 -12.89
CA ILE A 90 0.10 8.25 -13.11
C ILE A 90 0.86 8.59 -11.83
N SER A 91 1.57 7.60 -11.29
CA SER A 91 2.37 7.76 -10.07
C SER A 91 3.82 7.35 -10.32
N TYR A 92 4.72 8.06 -9.66
CA TYR A 92 6.15 7.82 -9.68
C TYR A 92 6.69 7.79 -8.25
N THR A 93 7.39 6.71 -7.92
CA THR A 93 8.01 6.50 -6.61
C THR A 93 9.46 6.06 -6.82
N PRO A 94 10.46 6.95 -6.71
CA PRO A 94 11.84 6.52 -6.58
C PRO A 94 11.99 5.71 -5.29
N TRP A 95 12.52 4.51 -5.42
CA TRP A 95 12.58 3.54 -4.33
C TRP A 95 14.00 3.35 -3.85
N LEU A 96 14.20 3.30 -2.53
CA LEU A 96 15.51 3.09 -1.89
C LEU A 96 16.64 3.96 -2.45
N ARG A 97 16.35 5.22 -2.80
CA ARG A 97 17.24 6.11 -3.55
C ARG A 97 18.59 6.35 -2.87
N ASN A 98 18.65 6.18 -1.55
CA ASN A 98 19.92 6.29 -0.81
C ASN A 98 20.85 5.07 -1.02
N LEU A 99 20.33 3.96 -1.51
CA LEU A 99 21.08 2.72 -1.78
C LEU A 99 21.30 2.51 -3.28
N VAL A 100 20.25 2.76 -4.09
CA VAL A 100 20.24 2.51 -5.53
C VAL A 100 19.60 3.71 -6.22
N ASN A 101 20.36 4.42 -7.05
CA ASN A 101 19.94 5.71 -7.60
C ASN A 101 18.88 5.61 -8.71
N ASP A 102 18.76 4.46 -9.36
CA ASP A 102 17.94 4.21 -10.55
C ASP A 102 16.76 3.26 -10.31
N MET A 103 16.52 2.87 -9.04
CA MET A 103 15.36 2.05 -8.68
C MET A 103 14.10 2.89 -8.57
N ALA A 104 13.02 2.49 -9.26
CA ALA A 104 11.75 3.21 -9.21
C ALA A 104 10.53 2.32 -9.48
N LEU A 105 9.41 2.67 -8.85
CA LEU A 105 8.08 2.15 -9.13
C LEU A 105 7.28 3.17 -9.93
N TYR A 106 6.70 2.72 -11.02
CA TYR A 106 5.76 3.45 -11.85
C TYR A 106 4.38 2.79 -11.75
N ASN A 107 3.35 3.59 -11.59
CA ASN A 107 1.98 3.10 -11.63
C ASN A 107 1.17 3.93 -12.61
N ILE A 108 0.40 3.25 -13.47
CA ILE A 108 -0.62 3.84 -14.33
C ILE A 108 -1.92 3.16 -13.99
N ALA A 109 -2.97 3.92 -13.73
CA ALA A 109 -4.28 3.39 -13.40
C ALA A 109 -5.39 4.18 -14.08
N GLY A 110 -6.51 3.51 -14.33
CA GLY A 110 -7.69 4.15 -14.85
C GLY A 110 -8.96 3.37 -14.51
N TYR A 111 -10.08 4.07 -14.41
CA TYR A 111 -11.38 3.44 -14.23
C TYR A 111 -12.47 4.18 -15.00
N LYS A 112 -13.56 3.43 -15.29
CA LYS A 112 -14.80 3.97 -15.84
C LYS A 112 -15.98 3.39 -15.10
N LYS A 113 -16.87 4.26 -14.62
CA LYS A 113 -18.18 3.87 -14.06
C LYS A 113 -19.21 3.65 -15.16
N THR A 114 -20.15 2.77 -14.89
CA THR A 114 -21.31 2.53 -15.74
C THR A 114 -22.59 2.97 -15.03
N ALA A 115 -23.67 3.18 -15.81
CA ALA A 115 -24.95 3.67 -15.30
C ALA A 115 -25.63 2.75 -14.25
N LYS A 116 -25.14 1.52 -14.05
CA LYS A 116 -25.74 0.51 -13.16
C LYS A 116 -25.02 0.37 -11.81
N GLY A 117 -24.30 1.38 -11.33
CA GLY A 117 -23.54 1.29 -10.07
C GLY A 117 -22.36 0.30 -10.14
N GLN A 118 -21.81 0.11 -11.32
CA GLN A 118 -20.63 -0.70 -11.57
C GLN A 118 -19.47 0.18 -12.03
N ALA A 119 -18.27 -0.29 -11.84
CA ALA A 119 -17.07 0.32 -12.38
C ALA A 119 -16.10 -0.77 -12.88
N PHE A 120 -15.43 -0.48 -13.98
CA PHE A 120 -14.32 -1.26 -14.49
C PHE A 120 -13.05 -0.44 -14.39
N GLY A 121 -11.95 -1.08 -14.06
CA GLY A 121 -10.67 -0.43 -13.92
C GLY A 121 -9.54 -1.27 -14.49
N PHE A 122 -8.42 -0.62 -14.69
CA PHE A 122 -7.16 -1.27 -15.04
C PHE A 122 -6.01 -0.57 -14.33
N SER A 123 -4.93 -1.29 -14.04
CA SER A 123 -3.67 -0.68 -13.64
C SER A 123 -2.46 -1.48 -14.12
N ILE A 124 -1.36 -0.76 -14.26
CA ILE A 124 -0.04 -1.30 -14.55
C ILE A 124 0.88 -0.82 -13.45
N ASN A 125 1.43 -1.74 -12.67
CA ASN A 125 2.55 -1.50 -11.76
C ASN A 125 3.81 -2.01 -12.43
N TYR A 126 4.78 -1.14 -12.63
CA TYR A 126 6.07 -1.48 -13.20
C TYR A 126 7.18 -1.07 -12.24
N PHE A 127 7.97 -2.03 -11.81
CA PHE A 127 9.08 -1.84 -10.90
C PHE A 127 10.40 -2.09 -11.63
N ASP A 128 11.15 -1.02 -11.84
CA ASP A 128 12.53 -1.07 -12.31
C ASP A 128 13.44 -1.09 -11.09
N GLN A 129 14.19 -2.17 -10.93
CA GLN A 129 15.10 -2.33 -9.80
C GLN A 129 16.48 -1.71 -10.08
N GLY A 130 16.68 -1.10 -11.26
CA GLY A 130 17.93 -0.49 -11.66
C GLY A 130 18.95 -1.48 -12.23
N LEU A 131 20.18 -1.00 -12.40
CA LEU A 131 21.28 -1.76 -12.98
C LEU A 131 22.13 -2.41 -11.89
N PHE A 132 22.26 -3.72 -11.94
CA PHE A 132 23.11 -4.49 -11.03
C PHE A 132 24.36 -4.97 -11.75
N GLN A 133 25.51 -4.91 -11.05
CA GLN A 133 26.76 -5.49 -11.50
C GLN A 133 26.92 -6.89 -10.91
N ALA A 134 26.97 -7.89 -11.75
CA ALA A 134 27.33 -9.24 -11.34
C ALA A 134 28.84 -9.32 -11.08
N THR A 135 29.22 -10.03 -10.02
CA THR A 135 30.63 -10.31 -9.70
C THR A 135 30.84 -11.79 -9.54
N THR A 136 32.04 -12.27 -9.90
CA THR A 136 32.51 -13.63 -9.60
C THR A 136 32.77 -13.78 -8.11
N ALA A 137 32.97 -15.00 -7.64
CA ALA A 137 33.39 -15.27 -6.24
C ALA A 137 34.73 -14.60 -5.88
N THR A 138 35.55 -14.26 -6.87
CA THR A 138 36.82 -13.53 -6.70
C THR A 138 36.67 -12.02 -6.80
N GLY A 139 35.45 -11.49 -6.92
CA GLY A 139 35.16 -10.04 -6.99
C GLY A 139 35.34 -9.42 -8.39
N THR A 140 35.67 -10.22 -9.42
CA THR A 140 35.81 -9.72 -10.80
C THR A 140 34.45 -9.46 -11.39
N SER A 141 34.29 -8.36 -12.17
CA SER A 141 33.04 -8.07 -12.88
C SER A 141 32.67 -9.21 -13.84
N ALA A 142 31.44 -9.70 -13.72
CA ALA A 142 30.87 -10.76 -14.57
C ALA A 142 29.78 -10.24 -15.51
N GLY A 143 29.65 -8.90 -15.61
CA GLY A 143 28.67 -8.23 -16.46
C GLY A 143 27.57 -7.51 -15.66
N ASN A 144 26.67 -6.85 -16.37
CA ASN A 144 25.56 -6.11 -15.79
C ASN A 144 24.23 -6.74 -16.17
N PHE A 145 23.23 -6.61 -15.27
CA PHE A 145 21.85 -7.01 -15.54
C PHE A 145 20.88 -5.98 -14.96
N ASN A 146 19.68 -5.92 -15.53
CA ASN A 146 18.61 -5.05 -15.07
C ASN A 146 17.41 -5.93 -14.68
N SER A 147 17.03 -5.85 -13.43
CA SER A 147 15.91 -6.59 -12.86
C SER A 147 14.62 -5.78 -13.03
N LYS A 148 13.57 -6.43 -13.53
CA LYS A 148 12.27 -5.79 -13.82
C LYS A 148 11.13 -6.66 -13.37
N GLU A 149 10.15 -6.03 -12.72
CA GLU A 149 8.94 -6.70 -12.31
C GLU A 149 7.73 -5.85 -12.75
N TYR A 150 6.64 -6.50 -13.11
CA TYR A 150 5.40 -5.79 -13.42
C TYR A 150 4.16 -6.60 -13.09
N ALA A 151 3.06 -5.88 -12.84
CA ALA A 151 1.74 -6.46 -12.68
C ALA A 151 0.72 -5.69 -13.53
N LEU A 152 -0.07 -6.44 -14.29
CA LEU A 152 -1.21 -5.94 -15.05
C LEU A 152 -2.46 -6.33 -14.29
N THR A 153 -3.32 -5.36 -13.98
CA THR A 153 -4.54 -5.58 -13.19
C THR A 153 -5.75 -5.14 -13.99
N VAL A 154 -6.78 -5.96 -14.00
CA VAL A 154 -8.15 -5.57 -14.40
C VAL A 154 -9.06 -5.65 -13.20
N SER A 155 -9.96 -4.68 -13.06
CA SER A 155 -10.81 -4.49 -11.89
C SER A 155 -12.28 -4.44 -12.29
N HIS A 156 -13.12 -5.04 -11.47
CA HIS A 156 -14.56 -4.86 -11.52
C HIS A 156 -15.09 -4.53 -10.12
N ALA A 157 -15.92 -3.52 -10.03
CA ALA A 157 -16.60 -3.13 -8.80
C ALA A 157 -18.10 -3.00 -9.03
N ARG A 158 -18.90 -3.36 -8.02
CA ARG A 158 -20.35 -3.29 -8.08
C ARG A 158 -20.94 -2.90 -6.73
N LYS A 159 -21.88 -1.97 -6.74
CA LYS A 159 -22.74 -1.72 -5.59
C LYS A 159 -23.69 -2.89 -5.38
N LEU A 160 -23.69 -3.47 -4.19
CA LEU A 160 -24.61 -4.52 -3.76
C LEU A 160 -25.84 -3.91 -3.08
N SER A 161 -25.65 -2.76 -2.41
CA SER A 161 -26.70 -1.95 -1.81
C SER A 161 -26.34 -0.47 -1.88
N ASN A 162 -27.13 0.40 -1.27
CA ASN A 162 -26.82 1.83 -1.17
C ASN A 162 -25.53 2.11 -0.38
N THR A 163 -25.17 1.22 0.54
CA THR A 163 -24.03 1.39 1.45
C THR A 163 -22.89 0.41 1.18
N LEU A 164 -23.15 -0.75 0.57
CA LEU A 164 -22.17 -1.82 0.40
C LEU A 164 -21.79 -2.02 -1.06
N SER A 165 -20.50 -2.09 -1.32
CA SER A 165 -19.91 -2.43 -2.62
C SER A 165 -18.97 -3.63 -2.53
N LEU A 166 -18.91 -4.40 -3.60
CA LEU A 166 -17.96 -5.52 -3.80
C LEU A 166 -16.99 -5.14 -4.91
N GLY A 167 -15.74 -5.54 -4.76
CA GLY A 167 -14.69 -5.36 -5.76
C GLY A 167 -13.87 -6.62 -5.99
N LEU A 168 -13.45 -6.80 -7.22
CA LEU A 168 -12.65 -7.91 -7.69
C LEU A 168 -11.54 -7.40 -8.58
N ASN A 169 -10.31 -7.88 -8.37
CA ASN A 169 -9.21 -7.74 -9.32
C ASN A 169 -8.77 -9.09 -9.84
N LEU A 170 -8.34 -9.11 -11.10
CA LEU A 170 -7.53 -10.17 -11.67
C LEU A 170 -6.20 -9.57 -12.09
N LYS A 171 -5.11 -10.23 -11.75
CA LYS A 171 -3.74 -9.76 -11.97
C LYS A 171 -2.92 -10.79 -12.72
N TYR A 172 -2.16 -10.34 -13.70
CA TYR A 172 -1.02 -11.07 -14.24
C TYR A 172 0.26 -10.43 -13.73
N ILE A 173 1.15 -11.21 -13.13
CA ILE A 173 2.36 -10.75 -12.47
C ILE A 173 3.56 -11.44 -13.12
N ASN A 174 4.57 -10.68 -13.48
CA ASN A 174 5.84 -11.15 -14.01
C ASN A 174 7.00 -10.56 -13.21
N SER A 175 7.94 -11.39 -12.85
CA SER A 175 9.18 -10.99 -12.16
C SER A 175 10.36 -11.60 -12.88
N ASN A 176 11.19 -10.77 -13.49
CA ASN A 176 12.45 -11.12 -14.12
C ASN A 176 13.62 -10.49 -13.37
N LEU A 177 14.18 -11.25 -12.43
CA LEU A 177 15.22 -10.75 -11.53
C LEU A 177 16.62 -10.69 -12.17
N LEU A 178 16.88 -11.50 -13.19
CA LEU A 178 18.17 -11.54 -13.87
C LEU A 178 18.22 -10.79 -15.20
N GLY A 179 17.08 -10.30 -15.69
CA GLY A 179 17.02 -9.69 -17.01
C GLY A 179 17.54 -10.66 -18.08
N ASN A 180 18.56 -10.21 -18.82
CA ASN A 180 19.22 -11.00 -19.86
C ASN A 180 20.57 -11.60 -19.41
N TYR A 181 20.87 -11.58 -18.11
CA TYR A 181 22.14 -12.09 -17.60
C TYR A 181 22.21 -13.63 -17.69
N GLN A 182 23.28 -14.13 -18.31
CA GLN A 182 23.56 -15.57 -18.46
C GLN A 182 24.97 -15.87 -17.91
N GLY A 183 25.15 -15.69 -16.62
CA GLY A 183 26.40 -16.02 -15.94
C GLY A 183 26.46 -17.48 -15.47
N ALA A 184 27.64 -17.92 -15.05
CA ALA A 184 27.82 -19.25 -14.48
C ALA A 184 26.91 -19.41 -13.24
N GLY A 185 26.14 -20.50 -13.21
CA GLY A 185 25.19 -20.81 -12.14
C GLY A 185 23.79 -20.18 -12.29
N THR A 186 23.55 -19.35 -13.29
CA THR A 186 22.23 -18.71 -13.52
C THR A 186 21.37 -19.43 -14.55
N SER A 187 21.90 -20.43 -15.24
CA SER A 187 21.19 -21.17 -16.30
C SER A 187 19.91 -21.87 -15.86
N ALA A 188 19.73 -22.10 -14.56
CA ALA A 188 18.51 -22.65 -13.99
C ALA A 188 17.45 -21.58 -13.62
N MET A 189 17.82 -20.31 -13.54
CA MET A 189 16.91 -19.23 -13.14
C MET A 189 16.12 -18.73 -14.36
N GLN A 190 14.81 -18.65 -14.19
CA GLN A 190 13.86 -18.18 -15.22
C GLN A 190 12.95 -17.12 -14.62
N PRO A 191 12.38 -16.22 -15.45
CA PRO A 191 11.36 -15.30 -14.98
C PRO A 191 10.19 -16.03 -14.34
N ALA A 192 9.77 -15.61 -13.16
CA ALA A 192 8.61 -16.14 -12.49
C ALA A 192 7.34 -15.41 -12.95
N GLN A 193 6.28 -16.15 -13.21
CA GLN A 193 5.00 -15.64 -13.67
C GLN A 193 3.88 -16.27 -12.87
N THR A 194 2.83 -15.48 -12.57
CA THR A 194 1.63 -15.98 -11.90
C THR A 194 0.41 -15.13 -12.22
N VAL A 195 -0.75 -15.73 -11.93
CA VAL A 195 -2.03 -15.02 -11.91
C VAL A 195 -2.50 -14.94 -10.47
N ALA A 196 -3.00 -13.78 -10.05
CA ALA A 196 -3.55 -13.56 -8.73
C ALA A 196 -4.91 -12.90 -8.79
N ALA A 197 -5.69 -13.07 -7.73
CA ALA A 197 -6.98 -12.40 -7.56
C ALA A 197 -6.99 -11.59 -6.26
N ASP A 198 -7.77 -10.50 -6.25
CA ASP A 198 -8.12 -9.76 -5.04
C ASP A 198 -9.63 -9.78 -4.87
N LEU A 199 -10.07 -9.84 -3.61
CA LEU A 199 -11.46 -9.70 -3.19
C LEU A 199 -11.57 -8.54 -2.22
N SER A 200 -12.58 -7.68 -2.37
CA SER A 200 -12.73 -6.54 -1.48
C SER A 200 -14.19 -6.16 -1.23
N LEU A 201 -14.41 -5.57 -0.07
CA LEU A 201 -15.66 -5.00 0.38
C LEU A 201 -15.43 -3.55 0.79
N TYR A 202 -16.38 -2.70 0.50
CA TYR A 202 -16.39 -1.32 0.95
C TYR A 202 -17.78 -0.95 1.43
N TRP A 203 -17.84 -0.54 2.68
CA TRP A 203 -19.08 -0.08 3.30
C TRP A 203 -18.97 1.41 3.58
N ASN A 204 -19.86 2.19 2.96
CA ASN A 204 -19.96 3.64 3.10
C ASN A 204 -21.28 3.98 3.79
N ASN A 205 -21.20 4.31 5.07
CA ASN A 205 -22.35 4.76 5.84
C ASN A 205 -22.29 6.29 5.97
N THR A 206 -22.99 6.97 5.07
CA THR A 206 -23.07 8.44 5.05
C THR A 206 -24.21 8.92 5.94
N SER A 207 -23.87 9.81 6.88
CA SER A 207 -24.83 10.57 7.68
C SER A 207 -24.68 12.07 7.37
N GLU A 208 -25.77 12.74 7.05
CA GLU A 208 -25.73 14.16 6.64
C GLU A 208 -25.33 15.11 7.78
N LYS A 209 -25.47 14.71 9.04
CA LYS A 209 -25.39 15.64 10.19
C LYS A 209 -24.14 15.52 11.06
N ASN A 210 -23.33 14.45 10.92
CA ASN A 210 -22.24 14.16 11.82
C ASN A 210 -21.01 13.57 11.08
N TRP A 211 -20.23 12.76 11.78
CA TRP A 211 -19.18 11.99 11.20
C TRP A 211 -19.73 10.90 10.27
N ASN A 212 -19.17 10.82 9.08
CA ASN A 212 -19.41 9.72 8.15
C ASN A 212 -18.33 8.66 8.35
N TYR A 213 -18.74 7.41 8.49
CA TYR A 213 -17.81 6.30 8.67
C TYR A 213 -17.81 5.41 7.45
N THR A 214 -16.63 5.04 7.03
CA THR A 214 -16.42 4.09 5.94
C THR A 214 -15.54 2.95 6.42
N TYR A 215 -15.81 1.75 5.95
CA TYR A 215 -15.07 0.55 6.29
C TYR A 215 -14.62 -0.13 5.01
N GLY A 216 -13.43 -0.68 5.03
CA GLY A 216 -12.87 -1.42 3.92
C GLY A 216 -12.27 -2.74 4.39
N LEU A 217 -12.46 -3.77 3.59
CA LEU A 217 -11.81 -5.07 3.76
C LEU A 217 -11.29 -5.54 2.41
N MET A 218 -10.07 -6.04 2.37
CA MET A 218 -9.47 -6.56 1.14
C MET A 218 -8.54 -7.73 1.45
N LEU A 219 -8.69 -8.81 0.72
CA LEU A 219 -7.72 -9.88 0.62
C LEU A 219 -7.10 -9.79 -0.78
N SER A 220 -5.82 -9.45 -0.83
CA SER A 220 -5.10 -9.19 -2.08
C SER A 220 -4.07 -10.24 -2.41
N ASN A 221 -3.76 -10.39 -3.71
CA ASN A 221 -2.74 -11.27 -4.24
C ASN A 221 -2.95 -12.76 -3.88
N ILE A 222 -4.20 -13.22 -3.89
CA ILE A 222 -4.51 -14.65 -3.74
C ILE A 222 -4.01 -15.38 -4.97
N SER A 223 -3.02 -16.27 -4.83
CA SER A 223 -2.39 -16.99 -5.96
C SER A 223 -1.85 -18.35 -5.57
N GLY A 224 -1.38 -19.08 -6.56
CA GLY A 224 -0.46 -20.20 -6.37
C GLY A 224 0.93 -19.73 -5.94
N LYS A 225 1.79 -20.66 -5.52
CA LYS A 225 3.20 -20.41 -5.29
C LYS A 225 3.96 -20.34 -6.60
N VAL A 226 5.03 -19.56 -6.64
CA VAL A 226 5.85 -19.32 -7.84
C VAL A 226 7.28 -19.83 -7.65
N SER A 227 7.94 -20.16 -8.76
CA SER A 227 9.35 -20.57 -8.79
C SER A 227 10.09 -19.80 -9.88
N TYR A 228 11.37 -19.53 -9.64
CA TYR A 228 12.30 -18.93 -10.60
C TYR A 228 13.15 -20.01 -11.31
N GLY A 229 12.56 -21.15 -11.65
CA GLY A 229 13.19 -22.25 -12.39
C GLY A 229 13.78 -23.36 -11.52
N GLY A 230 13.78 -23.20 -10.18
CA GLY A 230 14.20 -24.24 -9.22
C GLY A 230 13.05 -25.16 -8.79
N LEU A 231 13.34 -26.08 -7.89
CA LEU A 231 12.34 -26.92 -7.25
C LEU A 231 11.54 -26.17 -6.19
N ASP A 232 12.13 -25.15 -5.59
CA ASP A 232 11.51 -24.38 -4.52
C ASP A 232 10.43 -23.45 -5.08
N LYS A 233 9.27 -23.50 -4.44
CA LYS A 233 8.13 -22.66 -4.74
C LYS A 233 7.81 -21.75 -3.54
N ASN A 234 7.82 -20.44 -3.77
CA ASN A 234 7.61 -19.43 -2.75
C ASN A 234 6.23 -18.78 -2.87
N PHE A 235 5.70 -18.29 -1.75
CA PHE A 235 4.50 -17.49 -1.73
C PHE A 235 4.77 -16.12 -2.35
N ILE A 236 3.76 -15.52 -2.99
CA ILE A 236 3.72 -14.09 -3.25
C ILE A 236 3.07 -13.36 -2.06
N PRO A 237 3.21 -12.04 -1.93
CA PRO A 237 2.73 -11.33 -0.74
C PRO A 237 1.20 -11.19 -0.73
N THR A 238 0.50 -12.27 -0.43
CA THR A 238 -0.94 -12.22 -0.11
C THR A 238 -1.14 -11.39 1.15
N ASN A 239 -2.07 -10.44 1.15
CA ASN A 239 -2.24 -9.49 2.25
C ASN A 239 -3.71 -9.30 2.59
N LEU A 240 -4.05 -9.46 3.86
CA LEU A 240 -5.35 -9.11 4.42
C LEU A 240 -5.27 -7.68 4.97
N ARG A 241 -6.15 -6.81 4.48
CA ARG A 241 -6.24 -5.41 4.90
C ARG A 241 -7.65 -5.11 5.40
N ALA A 242 -7.74 -4.52 6.57
CA ALA A 242 -8.99 -4.01 7.15
C ALA A 242 -8.80 -2.56 7.56
N GLY A 243 -9.75 -1.71 7.24
CA GLY A 243 -9.62 -0.29 7.53
C GLY A 243 -10.93 0.37 7.91
N ILE A 244 -10.82 1.46 8.64
CA ILE A 244 -11.91 2.38 8.98
C ILE A 244 -11.45 3.80 8.66
N ALA A 245 -12.34 4.62 8.10
CA ALA A 245 -12.12 6.05 8.00
C ALA A 245 -13.34 6.80 8.53
N ALA A 246 -13.05 7.91 9.24
CA ALA A 246 -14.02 8.84 9.77
C ALA A 246 -13.86 10.18 9.05
N VAL A 247 -14.91 10.62 8.37
CA VAL A 247 -14.93 11.86 7.58
C VAL A 247 -15.91 12.84 8.19
N LYS A 248 -15.45 14.05 8.49
CA LYS A 248 -16.28 15.15 8.96
C LYS A 248 -16.30 16.26 7.91
N ASN A 249 -17.47 16.63 7.43
CA ASN A 249 -17.66 17.89 6.73
C ASN A 249 -17.62 19.00 7.78
N VAL A 250 -16.54 19.80 7.78
CA VAL A 250 -16.41 20.95 8.68
C VAL A 250 -17.37 22.04 8.22
N ASP A 251 -17.45 22.23 6.91
CA ASP A 251 -18.41 23.03 6.17
C ASP A 251 -18.55 22.48 4.72
N ASP A 252 -19.21 23.21 3.81
CA ASP A 252 -19.45 22.78 2.42
C ASP A 252 -18.17 22.60 1.59
N LYS A 253 -17.06 23.21 2.02
CA LYS A 253 -15.79 23.24 1.29
C LYS A 253 -14.64 22.57 2.01
N ASN A 254 -14.77 22.34 3.32
CA ASN A 254 -13.68 21.84 4.15
C ASN A 254 -14.04 20.49 4.76
N LYS A 255 -13.14 19.52 4.62
CA LYS A 255 -13.33 18.15 5.12
C LYS A 255 -12.13 17.71 5.94
N LEU A 256 -12.39 17.03 7.04
CA LEU A 256 -11.40 16.39 7.88
C LEU A 256 -11.62 14.88 7.82
N THR A 257 -10.57 14.13 7.52
CA THR A 257 -10.59 12.67 7.45
C THR A 257 -9.55 12.12 8.41
N PHE A 258 -9.92 11.12 9.19
CA PHE A 258 -8.99 10.24 9.93
C PHE A 258 -9.18 8.83 9.43
N THR A 259 -8.09 8.07 9.36
CA THR A 259 -8.12 6.66 8.94
C THR A 259 -7.18 5.80 9.77
N LEU A 260 -7.59 4.56 9.95
CA LEU A 260 -6.81 3.49 10.56
C LEU A 260 -6.94 2.25 9.67
N ASP A 261 -5.82 1.74 9.20
CA ASP A 261 -5.75 0.47 8.48
C ASP A 261 -4.88 -0.52 9.26
N LEU A 262 -5.33 -1.76 9.34
CA LEU A 262 -4.59 -2.92 9.84
C LEU A 262 -4.30 -3.85 8.67
N ASN A 263 -3.04 -4.25 8.53
CA ASN A 263 -2.62 -5.16 7.47
C ASN A 263 -1.90 -6.37 8.07
N LYS A 264 -2.19 -7.55 7.55
CA LYS A 264 -1.48 -8.78 7.87
C LYS A 264 -1.02 -9.45 6.58
N LEU A 265 0.26 -9.79 6.53
CA LEU A 265 0.82 -10.62 5.47
C LEU A 265 0.36 -12.07 5.68
N MET A 266 -0.45 -12.59 4.74
CA MET A 266 -1.04 -13.92 4.76
C MET A 266 -0.10 -14.95 4.13
N VAL A 267 1.11 -15.03 4.69
CA VAL A 267 2.18 -15.94 4.27
C VAL A 267 2.68 -16.66 5.51
N PRO A 268 2.89 -17.98 5.46
CA PRO A 268 3.29 -18.75 6.63
C PRO A 268 4.54 -18.20 7.31
N THR A 269 4.47 -18.14 8.63
CA THR A 269 5.60 -17.73 9.47
C THR A 269 6.68 -18.83 9.45
N PRO A 270 7.95 -18.49 9.17
CA PRO A 270 9.05 -19.44 9.23
C PRO A 270 9.16 -20.09 10.61
N THR A 271 9.35 -21.41 10.63
CA THR A 271 9.52 -22.19 11.84
C THR A 271 10.87 -22.91 11.85
N LYS A 272 11.26 -23.52 12.96
CA LYS A 272 12.51 -24.32 13.03
C LYS A 272 12.47 -25.52 12.07
N THR A 273 11.30 -26.09 11.82
CA THR A 273 11.10 -27.24 10.94
C THR A 273 10.81 -26.85 9.49
N ASP A 274 10.38 -25.63 9.26
CA ASP A 274 10.15 -25.03 7.94
C ASP A 274 10.70 -23.60 7.90
N PRO A 275 12.05 -23.43 7.75
CA PRO A 275 12.71 -22.12 7.79
C PRO A 275 12.28 -21.16 6.68
N THR A 276 11.65 -21.66 5.64
CA THR A 276 11.16 -20.87 4.50
C THR A 276 9.66 -20.62 4.55
N GLY A 277 8.92 -21.31 5.43
CA GLY A 277 7.45 -21.31 5.44
C GLY A 277 6.83 -21.93 4.19
N SER A 278 7.63 -22.65 3.37
CA SER A 278 7.22 -23.04 2.03
C SER A 278 6.64 -24.45 1.91
N ASN A 279 6.52 -25.21 3.00
CA ASN A 279 6.02 -26.60 2.97
C ASN A 279 4.50 -26.67 2.81
N SER A 280 3.76 -25.64 3.21
CA SER A 280 2.31 -25.60 3.11
C SER A 280 1.81 -25.50 1.66
N SER A 281 0.61 -26.02 1.38
CA SER A 281 -0.08 -25.72 0.11
C SER A 281 -0.39 -24.21 -0.01
N ALA A 282 -0.57 -23.69 -1.22
CA ALA A 282 -0.82 -22.26 -1.43
C ALA A 282 -2.02 -21.76 -0.59
N ILE A 283 -3.18 -22.37 -0.75
CA ILE A 283 -4.40 -21.97 -0.01
C ILE A 283 -4.27 -22.29 1.49
N GLY A 284 -3.75 -23.48 1.84
CA GLY A 284 -3.54 -23.88 3.24
C GLY A 284 -2.58 -22.93 3.97
N GLY A 285 -1.50 -22.47 3.32
CA GLY A 285 -0.57 -21.51 3.90
C GLY A 285 -1.18 -20.13 4.08
N ILE A 286 -1.95 -19.62 3.08
CA ILE A 286 -2.64 -18.33 3.18
C ILE A 286 -3.56 -18.29 4.41
N PHE A 287 -4.46 -19.26 4.58
CA PHE A 287 -5.38 -19.25 5.70
C PHE A 287 -4.75 -19.76 7.00
N GLY A 288 -3.78 -20.67 6.93
CA GLY A 288 -3.02 -21.16 8.08
C GLY A 288 -2.24 -20.06 8.77
N SER A 289 -1.73 -19.08 8.00
CA SER A 289 -0.95 -17.93 8.53
C SER A 289 -1.72 -17.03 9.51
N LEU A 290 -3.02 -17.26 9.71
CA LEU A 290 -3.79 -16.56 10.75
C LEU A 290 -3.56 -17.10 12.16
N PHE A 291 -2.92 -18.28 12.27
CA PHE A 291 -2.79 -18.99 13.55
C PHE A 291 -1.50 -19.83 13.61
N ASP A 292 -0.44 -19.43 12.89
CA ASP A 292 0.80 -20.23 12.76
C ASP A 292 1.97 -19.71 13.59
N ALA A 293 1.77 -18.64 14.36
CA ALA A 293 2.80 -18.10 15.23
C ALA A 293 3.15 -19.09 16.37
N GLU A 294 4.43 -19.51 16.47
CA GLU A 294 4.89 -20.51 17.44
C GLU A 294 4.70 -20.04 18.90
N ASP A 295 4.86 -18.74 19.18
CA ASP A 295 4.70 -18.16 20.52
C ASP A 295 3.23 -17.76 20.80
N GLY A 296 2.29 -18.29 19.98
CA GLY A 296 0.85 -18.16 20.17
C GLY A 296 0.27 -16.78 19.78
N PHE A 297 -0.94 -16.50 20.26
CA PHE A 297 -1.75 -15.34 19.86
C PHE A 297 -1.03 -13.98 20.08
N GLY A 298 -0.15 -13.88 21.08
CA GLY A 298 0.62 -12.65 21.33
C GLY A 298 1.64 -12.34 20.23
N GLU A 299 2.24 -13.35 19.60
CA GLU A 299 3.10 -13.19 18.44
C GLU A 299 2.26 -12.91 17.19
N GLU A 300 1.14 -13.58 17.04
CA GLU A 300 0.19 -13.39 15.94
C GLU A 300 -0.25 -11.92 15.82
N LEU A 301 -0.55 -11.27 16.94
CA LEU A 301 -0.90 -9.84 16.95
C LEU A 301 0.27 -8.93 16.49
N LYS A 302 1.50 -9.35 16.69
CA LYS A 302 2.69 -8.58 16.25
C LYS A 302 2.91 -8.64 14.74
N GLU A 303 2.23 -9.53 14.02
CA GLU A 303 2.28 -9.63 12.56
C GLU A 303 1.42 -8.59 11.86
N PHE A 304 0.53 -7.94 12.60
CA PHE A 304 -0.24 -6.83 12.06
C PHE A 304 0.60 -5.57 11.97
N THR A 305 0.63 -4.97 10.80
CA THR A 305 1.10 -3.60 10.61
C THR A 305 -0.05 -2.64 10.78
N THR A 306 0.23 -1.46 11.32
CA THR A 306 -0.76 -0.43 11.60
C THR A 306 -0.43 0.84 10.83
N SER A 307 -1.41 1.37 10.12
CA SER A 307 -1.33 2.63 9.39
C SER A 307 -2.34 3.61 9.95
N LEU A 308 -1.87 4.78 10.37
CA LEU A 308 -2.70 5.89 10.84
C LEU A 308 -2.55 7.06 9.90
N GLY A 309 -3.66 7.70 9.54
CA GLY A 309 -3.65 8.84 8.63
C GLY A 309 -4.65 9.92 8.99
N ALA A 310 -4.30 11.15 8.63
CA ALA A 310 -5.19 12.30 8.70
C ALA A 310 -5.06 13.13 7.41
N GLU A 311 -6.19 13.61 6.89
CA GLU A 311 -6.27 14.50 5.74
C GLU A 311 -7.19 15.68 6.10
N TYR A 312 -6.70 16.90 5.88
CA TYR A 312 -7.53 18.10 5.90
C TYR A 312 -7.62 18.66 4.49
N LEU A 313 -8.81 18.60 3.90
CA LEU A 313 -9.09 19.17 2.60
C LEU A 313 -9.68 20.57 2.79
N PHE A 314 -8.93 21.59 2.35
CA PHE A 314 -9.30 22.99 2.42
C PHE A 314 -9.89 23.46 1.08
N ASN A 315 -11.03 24.10 1.16
CA ASN A 315 -11.75 24.71 0.02
C ASN A 315 -11.96 23.74 -1.16
N ASN A 316 -12.10 22.43 -0.90
CA ASN A 316 -12.15 21.35 -1.91
C ASN A 316 -10.99 21.38 -2.92
N THR A 317 -9.91 22.11 -2.64
CA THR A 317 -8.78 22.38 -3.55
C THR A 317 -7.45 21.91 -2.99
N PHE A 318 -7.12 22.30 -1.78
CA PHE A 318 -5.83 22.01 -1.17
C PHE A 318 -5.97 20.99 -0.04
N ALA A 319 -5.15 19.95 -0.05
CA ALA A 319 -5.11 18.93 1.00
C ALA A 319 -3.78 18.93 1.73
N LEU A 320 -3.84 18.91 3.06
CA LEU A 320 -2.71 18.60 3.93
C LEU A 320 -2.90 17.22 4.51
N ARG A 321 -1.85 16.42 4.54
CA ARG A 321 -1.88 15.04 5.00
C ARG A 321 -0.73 14.75 5.93
N GLY A 322 -1.00 13.90 6.91
CA GLY A 322 0.01 13.34 7.79
C GLY A 322 -0.37 11.93 8.16
N GLY A 323 0.62 11.10 8.40
CA GLY A 323 0.38 9.72 8.76
C GLY A 323 1.54 9.09 9.53
N PHE A 324 1.28 7.90 10.04
CA PHE A 324 2.25 7.10 10.74
C PHE A 324 2.04 5.62 10.39
N PHE A 325 3.12 4.97 10.03
CA PHE A 325 3.18 3.53 9.80
C PHE A 325 3.99 2.85 10.89
N ASN A 326 3.48 1.74 11.40
CA ASN A 326 4.14 0.94 12.42
C ASN A 326 4.11 -0.54 12.08
N GLU A 327 5.28 -1.14 12.10
CA GLU A 327 5.53 -2.58 12.06
C GLU A 327 6.36 -2.96 13.28
N THR A 328 6.00 -4.07 13.91
CA THR A 328 6.68 -4.49 15.15
C THR A 328 8.14 -4.88 14.88
N GLU A 329 8.99 -4.74 15.90
CA GLU A 329 10.43 -5.02 15.80
C GLU A 329 10.73 -6.48 15.41
N MET A 330 9.89 -7.40 15.85
CA MET A 330 10.04 -8.83 15.55
C MET A 330 9.66 -9.21 14.11
N LYS A 331 8.97 -8.33 13.38
CA LYS A 331 8.38 -8.63 12.06
C LYS A 331 8.83 -7.67 10.94
N GLY A 332 9.91 -6.92 11.13
CA GLY A 332 10.50 -6.04 10.10
C GLY A 332 10.90 -4.65 10.59
N ASN A 333 10.33 -4.18 11.70
CA ASN A 333 10.70 -2.92 12.39
C ASN A 333 10.60 -1.66 11.52
N ARG A 334 9.70 -1.63 10.55
CA ARG A 334 9.47 -0.42 9.74
C ARG A 334 8.56 0.54 10.52
N LYS A 335 9.10 1.69 10.87
CA LYS A 335 8.36 2.77 11.55
C LYS A 335 8.71 4.08 10.89
N TYR A 336 7.70 4.82 10.45
CA TYR A 336 7.93 6.10 9.81
C TYR A 336 6.71 7.03 9.90
N PHE A 337 7.00 8.31 9.91
CA PHE A 337 6.01 9.36 9.67
C PHE A 337 5.92 9.66 8.19
N THR A 338 4.76 10.11 7.76
CA THR A 338 4.53 10.56 6.39
C THR A 338 3.86 11.92 6.40
N PHE A 339 4.23 12.73 5.42
CA PHE A 339 3.65 14.05 5.20
C PHE A 339 3.34 14.20 3.72
N GLY A 340 2.31 14.97 3.41
CA GLY A 340 2.00 15.22 2.01
C GLY A 340 1.04 16.36 1.80
N VAL A 341 1.03 16.79 0.55
CA VAL A 341 0.13 17.83 0.06
C VAL A 341 -0.61 17.35 -1.17
N GLY A 342 -1.81 17.84 -1.36
CA GLY A 342 -2.61 17.59 -2.55
C GLY A 342 -3.19 18.89 -3.10
N LEU A 343 -3.25 19.00 -4.42
CA LEU A 343 -3.86 20.11 -5.12
C LEU A 343 -4.89 19.58 -6.11
N LYS A 344 -6.12 20.09 -6.08
CA LYS A 344 -7.18 19.80 -7.04
C LYS A 344 -7.51 21.06 -7.83
N LEU A 345 -7.35 20.98 -9.16
CA LEU A 345 -7.66 22.05 -10.08
C LEU A 345 -8.96 21.73 -10.83
N ASP A 346 -9.89 22.67 -10.85
CA ASP A 346 -11.20 22.57 -11.54
C ASP A 346 -11.99 21.29 -11.19
N GLN A 347 -11.72 20.70 -10.03
CA GLN A 347 -12.28 19.40 -9.62
C GLN A 347 -12.07 18.28 -10.66
N LYS A 348 -11.14 18.47 -11.60
CA LYS A 348 -10.81 17.55 -12.70
C LYS A 348 -9.40 17.01 -12.62
N TYR A 349 -8.43 17.87 -12.31
CA TYR A 349 -7.02 17.50 -12.25
C TYR A 349 -6.54 17.50 -10.80
N GLY A 350 -5.69 16.56 -10.47
CA GLY A 350 -5.09 16.43 -9.15
C GLY A 350 -3.58 16.26 -9.24
N PHE A 351 -2.90 16.82 -8.27
CA PHE A 351 -1.48 16.60 -8.00
C PHE A 351 -1.32 16.26 -6.53
N ASP A 352 -0.72 15.12 -6.23
CA ASP A 352 -0.40 14.70 -4.88
C ASP A 352 1.10 14.47 -4.74
N PHE A 353 1.63 14.89 -3.60
CA PHE A 353 3.02 14.69 -3.19
C PHE A 353 3.05 14.09 -1.79
N ALA A 354 3.95 13.13 -1.57
CA ALA A 354 4.20 12.54 -0.25
C ALA A 354 5.69 12.39 0.01
N TYR A 355 6.06 12.54 1.27
CA TYR A 355 7.41 12.36 1.77
C TYR A 355 7.40 11.51 3.04
N LEU A 356 8.34 10.55 3.11
CA LEU A 356 8.46 9.59 4.20
C LEU A 356 9.69 9.94 5.06
N VAL A 357 9.47 9.97 6.38
CA VAL A 357 10.49 10.23 7.40
C VAL A 357 10.57 9.04 8.34
N PRO A 358 11.57 8.15 8.20
CA PRO A 358 11.73 7.02 9.10
C PRO A 358 12.08 7.48 10.51
N THR A 359 11.68 6.69 11.51
CA THR A 359 12.04 6.96 12.92
C THR A 359 13.47 6.51 13.26
N GLY A 360 14.06 5.60 12.48
CA GLY A 360 15.42 5.10 12.65
C GLY A 360 16.45 5.83 11.78
N THR A 361 17.65 6.05 12.29
CA THR A 361 18.71 6.85 11.63
C THR A 361 19.32 6.19 10.39
N SER A 362 19.20 4.87 10.22
CA SER A 362 19.81 4.11 9.11
C SER A 362 18.77 3.38 8.26
N SER A 363 17.56 3.91 8.15
CA SER A 363 16.51 3.27 7.35
C SER A 363 16.76 3.44 5.85
N PRO A 364 16.74 2.35 5.07
CA PRO A 364 16.82 2.43 3.61
C PRO A 364 15.67 3.20 2.98
N LEU A 365 14.54 3.34 3.69
CA LEU A 365 13.35 4.08 3.26
C LEU A 365 13.49 5.59 3.41
N ALA A 366 14.60 6.11 4.00
CA ALA A 366 14.83 7.54 4.13
C ALA A 366 14.81 8.21 2.75
N ASN A 367 14.27 9.45 2.71
CA ASN A 367 14.14 10.25 1.50
C ASN A 367 13.24 9.63 0.40
N THR A 368 12.34 8.70 0.77
CA THR A 368 11.34 8.23 -0.18
C THR A 368 10.29 9.30 -0.41
N LEU A 369 10.16 9.71 -1.65
CA LEU A 369 9.14 10.65 -2.10
C LEU A 369 8.20 9.94 -3.08
N ARG A 370 6.95 10.42 -3.19
CA ARG A 370 5.99 9.93 -4.17
C ARG A 370 5.26 11.09 -4.80
N VAL A 371 5.01 10.96 -6.09
CA VAL A 371 4.26 11.95 -6.87
C VAL A 371 3.15 11.23 -7.62
N THR A 372 1.94 11.78 -7.58
CA THR A 372 0.79 11.27 -8.34
C THR A 372 0.11 12.41 -9.07
N LEU A 373 -0.12 12.22 -10.36
CA LEU A 373 -0.97 13.06 -11.19
C LEU A 373 -2.29 12.33 -11.43
N LEU A 374 -3.39 13.04 -11.27
CA LEU A 374 -4.74 12.51 -11.47
C LEU A 374 -5.53 13.38 -12.46
N ALA A 375 -6.37 12.71 -13.23
CA ALA A 375 -7.41 13.35 -14.01
C ALA A 375 -8.73 12.60 -13.83
N ALA A 376 -9.80 13.29 -13.44
CA ALA A 376 -11.09 12.67 -13.22
C ALA A 376 -12.24 13.58 -13.72
N ILE A 377 -13.10 13.02 -14.55
CA ILE A 377 -14.16 13.75 -15.23
C ILE A 377 -15.50 13.04 -15.11
N ASN A 378 -16.57 13.79 -15.22
CA ASN A 378 -17.91 13.24 -15.43
C ASN A 378 -18.18 13.11 -16.92
N ASN A 379 -18.90 12.09 -17.34
CA ASN A 379 -19.42 12.01 -18.71
C ASN A 379 -20.55 13.03 -18.86
N ASP A 380 -20.36 14.03 -19.71
CA ASP A 380 -21.38 15.00 -20.08
C ASP A 380 -22.45 14.38 -21.00
N THR A 381 -22.87 13.14 -20.72
CA THR A 381 -23.98 12.55 -21.45
C THR A 381 -25.27 13.16 -20.91
N PRO A 382 -26.08 13.86 -21.72
CA PRO A 382 -27.39 14.36 -21.27
C PRO A 382 -28.19 13.21 -20.68
N LYS A 383 -28.67 13.36 -19.46
CA LYS A 383 -29.63 12.41 -18.87
C LYS A 383 -30.87 12.40 -19.78
N LYS A 384 -31.04 11.32 -20.57
CA LYS A 384 -32.29 11.02 -21.27
C LYS A 384 -33.35 10.59 -20.28
#